data_f7a2fd1fa45027477fc58e86e6d2d4d4
#
_entry.id   f7a2fd1fa45027477fc58e86e6d2d4d4
#
_cell.length_a   1.000
_cell.length_b   1.000
_cell.length_c   1.000
_cell.angle_alpha   90.00
_cell.angle_beta   90.00
_cell.angle_gamma   90.00
#
_symmetry.space_group_name_H-M   'P 1'
#
loop_
_entity.id
_entity.type
_entity.pdbx_description
1 polymer ?
#
loop_
_entity_poly.entity_id
_entity_poly.type
_entity_poly.pdbx_seq_one_letter_code
_entity_poly.pdbx_strand_id
1 'polypeptide(L)'
;MSSQAVEALKLIHKQVEKVIQQIDDGDWARDSLCEGWRVQEVFAHMSSNMKEAINPTPPPETEQEPLKAEDAMEALVAPRREWTAQELLDEYAQYFESWIEWMTALQEEPTASTMVPLADLGTYPLHMMANAFAFDHYCHLYVDILAPEGPLVIAVDSGNDEMIRPGIEWMIAGMPQMQAQELAAVVTRPLEIELTGPGGGTWTVQPAGHDGLITVPPRANLGASATVTSTAHDFVSWGTKRSDWRSTCTIDGDEAYATTVLDTLNII
;
A
#
# COMPACT_ATOMS: atom_id res chain seq x y z
N MET A 1 -9.79 13.64 -9.52
CA MET A 1 -10.05 12.23 -9.73
C MET A 1 -8.87 11.66 -10.47
N SER A 2 -8.33 10.59 -10.07
CA SER A 2 -6.90 10.37 -10.02
C SER A 2 -6.31 9.68 -11.26
N SER A 3 -6.29 10.34 -12.40
CA SER A 3 -5.32 10.00 -13.48
C SER A 3 -3.89 9.90 -12.93
N GLN A 4 -3.59 10.57 -11.81
CA GLN A 4 -2.29 10.54 -11.13
C GLN A 4 -1.92 9.16 -10.63
N ALA A 5 -2.86 8.38 -10.07
CA ALA A 5 -2.56 7.04 -9.59
C ALA A 5 -2.24 6.06 -10.74
N VAL A 6 -2.92 6.18 -11.87
CA VAL A 6 -2.61 5.38 -13.06
C VAL A 6 -1.24 5.75 -13.63
N GLU A 7 -0.88 7.03 -13.64
CA GLU A 7 0.47 7.45 -14.06
C GLU A 7 1.54 6.97 -13.07
N ALA A 8 1.26 6.98 -11.75
CA ALA A 8 2.15 6.40 -10.75
C ALA A 8 2.43 4.91 -11.05
N LEU A 9 1.40 4.12 -11.35
CA LEU A 9 1.55 2.71 -11.71
C LEU A 9 2.46 2.52 -12.93
N LYS A 10 2.31 3.33 -13.97
CA LYS A 10 3.18 3.29 -15.16
C LYS A 10 4.63 3.68 -14.83
N LEU A 11 4.84 4.65 -13.94
CA LEU A 11 6.18 5.06 -13.52
C LEU A 11 6.85 3.98 -12.65
N ILE A 12 6.11 3.37 -11.73
CA ILE A 12 6.61 2.28 -10.90
C ILE A 12 6.94 1.06 -11.78
N HIS A 13 6.08 0.72 -12.73
CA HIS A 13 6.33 -0.36 -13.69
C HIS A 13 7.66 -0.20 -14.43
N LYS A 14 7.99 1.02 -14.88
CA LYS A 14 9.30 1.29 -15.51
C LYS A 14 10.48 0.99 -14.57
N GLN A 15 10.30 1.15 -13.26
CA GLN A 15 11.34 0.79 -12.30
C GLN A 15 11.37 -0.73 -12.06
N VAL A 16 10.21 -1.40 -12.04
CA VAL A 16 10.11 -2.86 -12.01
C VAL A 16 10.85 -3.47 -13.21
N GLU A 17 10.66 -2.93 -14.43
CA GLU A 17 11.40 -3.38 -15.61
C GLU A 17 12.93 -3.22 -15.45
N LYS A 18 13.40 -2.13 -14.81
CA LYS A 18 14.84 -1.96 -14.52
C LYS A 18 15.36 -3.00 -13.52
N VAL A 19 14.54 -3.38 -12.53
CA VAL A 19 14.90 -4.47 -11.61
C VAL A 19 14.98 -5.79 -12.36
N ILE A 20 13.96 -6.13 -13.16
CA ILE A 20 13.90 -7.36 -13.96
C ILE A 20 15.14 -7.52 -14.86
N GLN A 21 15.67 -6.42 -15.42
CA GLN A 21 16.85 -6.44 -16.28
C GLN A 21 18.16 -6.68 -15.51
N GLN A 22 18.19 -6.54 -14.21
CA GLN A 22 19.40 -6.57 -13.38
C GLN A 22 19.40 -7.69 -12.33
N ILE A 23 18.21 -8.23 -11.99
CA ILE A 23 18.05 -9.32 -11.02
C ILE A 23 18.69 -10.60 -11.55
N ASP A 24 19.41 -11.32 -10.71
CA ASP A 24 20.02 -12.60 -11.05
C ASP A 24 19.27 -13.80 -10.44
N ASP A 25 19.66 -15.01 -10.84
CA ASP A 25 18.98 -16.24 -10.39
C ASP A 25 19.01 -16.42 -8.86
N GLY A 26 20.04 -15.90 -8.19
CA GLY A 26 20.18 -15.99 -6.74
C GLY A 26 19.31 -15.01 -5.99
N ASP A 27 18.98 -13.87 -6.60
CA ASP A 27 18.18 -12.81 -6.01
C ASP A 27 16.72 -13.24 -5.82
N TRP A 28 16.17 -14.03 -6.72
CA TRP A 28 14.79 -14.53 -6.63
C TRP A 28 14.50 -15.31 -5.35
N ALA A 29 15.50 -16.02 -4.85
CA ALA A 29 15.38 -16.86 -3.65
C ALA A 29 15.64 -16.11 -2.34
N ARG A 30 15.99 -14.82 -2.37
CA ARG A 30 16.26 -14.01 -1.18
C ARG A 30 14.97 -13.67 -0.48
N ASP A 31 14.99 -13.72 0.85
CA ASP A 31 13.87 -13.25 1.66
C ASP A 31 13.65 -11.76 1.41
N SER A 32 12.42 -11.36 1.12
CA SER A 32 12.01 -9.97 1.04
C SER A 32 11.71 -9.40 2.43
N LEU A 33 11.37 -8.13 2.54
CA LEU A 33 10.90 -7.56 3.80
C LEU A 33 9.42 -7.92 4.10
N CYS A 34 8.70 -8.44 3.10
CA CYS A 34 7.35 -8.97 3.30
C CYS A 34 7.44 -10.34 3.97
N GLU A 35 6.95 -10.46 5.21
CA GLU A 35 7.10 -11.66 6.04
C GLU A 35 6.54 -12.92 5.33
N GLY A 36 7.35 -13.97 5.26
CA GLY A 36 7.00 -15.25 4.65
C GLY A 36 7.13 -15.29 3.13
N TRP A 37 7.53 -14.18 2.47
CA TRP A 37 7.71 -14.10 1.03
C TRP A 37 9.17 -13.78 0.64
N ARG A 38 9.68 -14.52 -0.33
CA ARG A 38 10.92 -14.18 -1.03
C ARG A 38 10.63 -13.13 -2.11
N VAL A 39 11.65 -12.60 -2.72
CA VAL A 39 11.53 -11.71 -3.89
C VAL A 39 10.60 -12.32 -4.96
N GLN A 40 10.73 -13.62 -5.19
CA GLN A 40 9.87 -14.35 -6.14
C GLN A 40 8.37 -14.26 -5.79
N GLU A 41 7.99 -14.46 -4.52
CA GLU A 41 6.60 -14.38 -4.09
C GLU A 41 6.05 -12.95 -4.19
N VAL A 42 6.88 -11.93 -3.98
CA VAL A 42 6.45 -10.53 -4.19
C VAL A 42 6.12 -10.27 -5.67
N PHE A 43 6.93 -10.76 -6.60
CA PHE A 43 6.60 -10.69 -8.04
C PHE A 43 5.37 -11.52 -8.39
N ALA A 44 5.19 -12.71 -7.79
CA ALA A 44 4.01 -13.55 -7.95
C ALA A 44 2.74 -12.82 -7.47
N HIS A 45 2.82 -12.07 -6.37
CA HIS A 45 1.73 -11.24 -5.87
C HIS A 45 1.35 -10.15 -6.87
N MET A 46 2.32 -9.34 -7.31
CA MET A 46 2.06 -8.28 -8.28
C MET A 46 1.44 -8.81 -9.59
N SER A 47 1.96 -9.93 -10.13
CA SER A 47 1.46 -10.52 -11.38
C SER A 47 0.08 -11.14 -11.21
N SER A 48 -0.16 -11.86 -10.11
CA SER A 48 -1.44 -12.51 -9.85
C SER A 48 -2.58 -11.52 -9.64
N ASN A 49 -2.33 -10.40 -9.00
CA ASN A 49 -3.33 -9.34 -8.83
C ASN A 49 -3.79 -8.78 -10.18
N MET A 50 -2.86 -8.51 -11.09
CA MET A 50 -3.20 -8.06 -12.44
C MET A 50 -3.99 -9.13 -13.21
N LYS A 51 -3.56 -10.39 -13.12
CA LYS A 51 -4.25 -11.53 -13.76
C LYS A 51 -5.68 -11.67 -13.22
N GLU A 52 -5.89 -11.62 -11.89
CA GLU A 52 -7.23 -11.76 -11.32
C GLU A 52 -8.15 -10.59 -11.67
N ALA A 53 -7.63 -9.37 -11.79
CA ALA A 53 -8.41 -8.22 -12.22
C ALA A 53 -8.90 -8.35 -13.68
N ILE A 54 -8.08 -8.94 -14.57
CA ILE A 54 -8.37 -9.00 -16.02
C ILE A 54 -9.02 -10.33 -16.43
N ASN A 55 -8.56 -11.42 -15.82
CA ASN A 55 -9.03 -12.79 -16.11
C ASN A 55 -9.25 -13.53 -14.78
N PRO A 56 -10.34 -13.19 -14.05
CA PRO A 56 -10.57 -13.73 -12.72
C PRO A 56 -10.71 -15.25 -12.73
N THR A 57 -10.13 -15.89 -11.73
CA THR A 57 -10.33 -17.30 -11.47
C THR A 57 -11.78 -17.53 -11.08
N PRO A 58 -12.49 -18.50 -11.69
CA PRO A 58 -13.85 -18.81 -11.31
C PRO A 58 -13.98 -19.11 -9.81
N PRO A 59 -14.99 -18.57 -9.13
CA PRO A 59 -15.19 -18.85 -7.71
C PRO A 59 -15.39 -20.35 -7.48
N PRO A 60 -15.01 -20.87 -6.30
CA PRO A 60 -15.21 -22.26 -5.94
C PRO A 60 -16.71 -22.62 -5.96
N GLU A 61 -17.05 -23.86 -6.30
CA GLU A 61 -18.44 -24.34 -6.39
C GLU A 61 -19.18 -24.36 -5.05
N THR A 62 -18.45 -24.30 -3.94
CA THR A 62 -19.01 -24.25 -2.58
C THR A 62 -18.92 -22.84 -2.02
N GLU A 63 -20.01 -22.39 -1.36
CA GLU A 63 -19.96 -21.14 -0.59
C GLU A 63 -18.85 -21.23 0.48
N GLN A 64 -17.92 -20.30 0.43
CA GLN A 64 -16.87 -20.12 1.43
C GLN A 64 -17.06 -18.75 2.08
N GLU A 65 -16.66 -18.61 3.33
CA GLU A 65 -16.59 -17.30 3.95
C GLU A 65 -15.55 -16.44 3.21
N PRO A 66 -15.83 -15.14 3.04
CA PRO A 66 -14.86 -14.25 2.42
C PRO A 66 -13.53 -14.28 3.18
N LEU A 67 -12.44 -14.46 2.46
CA LEU A 67 -11.09 -14.38 3.03
C LEU A 67 -10.79 -12.93 3.44
N LYS A 68 -9.93 -12.76 4.44
CA LYS A 68 -9.25 -11.49 4.65
C LYS A 68 -8.36 -11.15 3.47
N ALA A 69 -8.02 -9.87 3.33
CA ALA A 69 -7.20 -9.42 2.20
C ALA A 69 -5.86 -10.18 2.12
N GLU A 70 -5.14 -10.29 3.22
CA GLU A 70 -3.85 -11.02 3.26
C GLU A 70 -3.99 -12.50 2.91
N ASP A 71 -5.00 -13.19 3.45
CA ASP A 71 -5.26 -14.60 3.14
C ASP A 71 -5.63 -14.80 1.66
N ALA A 72 -6.38 -13.84 1.09
CA ALA A 72 -6.71 -13.86 -0.33
C ALA A 72 -5.47 -13.68 -1.21
N MET A 73 -4.56 -12.77 -0.83
CA MET A 73 -3.29 -12.57 -1.56
C MET A 73 -2.40 -13.80 -1.46
N GLU A 74 -2.26 -14.40 -0.27
CA GLU A 74 -1.52 -15.65 -0.09
C GLU A 74 -2.09 -16.79 -0.96
N ALA A 75 -3.41 -16.88 -1.06
CA ALA A 75 -4.07 -17.90 -1.92
C ALA A 75 -3.75 -17.72 -3.41
N LEU A 76 -3.47 -16.49 -3.87
CA LEU A 76 -3.03 -16.20 -5.24
C LEU A 76 -1.54 -16.48 -5.45
N VAL A 77 -0.72 -16.27 -4.44
CA VAL A 77 0.74 -16.49 -4.49
C VAL A 77 1.09 -17.97 -4.40
N ALA A 78 0.44 -18.71 -3.50
CA ALA A 78 0.79 -20.08 -3.19
C ALA A 78 0.93 -21.01 -4.42
N PRO A 79 0.04 -20.98 -5.44
CA PRO A 79 0.19 -21.81 -6.65
C PRO A 79 1.42 -21.45 -7.50
N ARG A 80 1.99 -20.25 -7.34
CA ARG A 80 3.11 -19.73 -8.12
C ARG A 80 4.48 -19.95 -7.48
N ARG A 81 4.52 -20.52 -6.27
CA ARG A 81 5.77 -20.76 -5.53
C ARG A 81 6.78 -21.66 -6.25
N GLU A 82 6.27 -22.60 -7.04
CA GLU A 82 7.09 -23.53 -7.82
C GLU A 82 7.33 -23.07 -9.27
N TRP A 83 6.83 -21.87 -9.63
CA TRP A 83 7.07 -21.31 -10.94
C TRP A 83 8.52 -20.84 -11.08
N THR A 84 9.01 -20.88 -12.30
CA THR A 84 10.27 -20.24 -12.65
C THR A 84 10.10 -18.71 -12.67
N ALA A 85 11.18 -17.98 -12.51
CA ALA A 85 11.19 -16.55 -12.69
C ALA A 85 10.61 -16.13 -14.06
N GLN A 86 10.93 -16.87 -15.12
CA GLN A 86 10.42 -16.58 -16.46
C GLN A 86 8.89 -16.70 -16.54
N GLU A 87 8.29 -17.72 -15.93
CA GLU A 87 6.83 -17.87 -15.91
C GLU A 87 6.13 -16.70 -15.18
N LEU A 88 6.72 -16.21 -14.09
CA LEU A 88 6.22 -15.03 -13.37
C LEU A 88 6.32 -13.76 -14.21
N LEU A 89 7.46 -13.56 -14.86
CA LEU A 89 7.69 -12.40 -15.72
C LEU A 89 6.79 -12.42 -16.97
N ASP A 90 6.54 -13.59 -17.53
CA ASP A 90 5.63 -13.77 -18.68
C ASP A 90 4.18 -13.43 -18.26
N GLU A 91 3.72 -13.87 -17.06
CA GLU A 91 2.40 -13.49 -16.52
C GLU A 91 2.31 -11.98 -16.28
N TYR A 92 3.32 -11.39 -15.63
CA TYR A 92 3.39 -9.95 -15.36
C TYR A 92 3.29 -9.14 -16.67
N ALA A 93 4.10 -9.48 -17.67
CA ALA A 93 4.12 -8.78 -18.96
C ALA A 93 2.80 -9.00 -19.74
N GLN A 94 2.21 -10.18 -19.65
CA GLN A 94 0.96 -10.52 -20.33
C GLN A 94 -0.22 -9.63 -19.89
N TYR A 95 -0.30 -9.31 -18.60
CA TYR A 95 -1.49 -8.66 -18.05
C TYR A 95 -1.32 -7.14 -17.83
N PHE A 96 -0.10 -6.61 -17.80
CA PHE A 96 0.15 -5.24 -17.39
C PHE A 96 -0.63 -4.19 -18.23
N GLU A 97 -0.54 -4.24 -19.56
CA GLU A 97 -1.19 -3.25 -20.42
C GLU A 97 -2.73 -3.27 -20.28
N SER A 98 -3.34 -4.46 -20.32
CA SER A 98 -4.79 -4.60 -20.16
C SER A 98 -5.24 -4.16 -18.75
N TRP A 99 -4.41 -4.38 -17.76
CA TRP A 99 -4.68 -3.95 -16.40
C TRP A 99 -4.61 -2.42 -16.26
N ILE A 100 -3.64 -1.75 -16.88
CA ILE A 100 -3.58 -0.29 -16.93
C ILE A 100 -4.79 0.31 -17.68
N GLU A 101 -5.23 -0.30 -18.76
CA GLU A 101 -6.46 0.10 -19.46
C GLU A 101 -7.68 -0.03 -18.53
N TRP A 102 -7.81 -1.15 -17.81
CA TRP A 102 -8.87 -1.35 -16.84
C TRP A 102 -8.81 -0.32 -15.70
N MET A 103 -7.64 -0.08 -15.09
CA MET A 103 -7.46 0.94 -14.07
C MET A 103 -7.84 2.34 -14.57
N THR A 104 -7.55 2.65 -15.83
CA THR A 104 -7.94 3.91 -16.47
C THR A 104 -9.46 4.01 -16.58
N ALA A 105 -10.14 2.94 -17.00
CA ALA A 105 -11.60 2.91 -17.10
C ALA A 105 -12.29 3.08 -15.75
N LEU A 106 -11.69 2.62 -14.65
CA LEU A 106 -12.22 2.84 -13.30
C LEU A 106 -12.19 4.33 -12.87
N GLN A 107 -11.49 5.20 -13.59
CA GLN A 107 -11.46 6.64 -13.31
C GLN A 107 -12.63 7.41 -13.92
N GLU A 108 -13.44 6.76 -14.77
CA GLU A 108 -14.55 7.39 -15.50
C GLU A 108 -15.89 7.24 -14.75
N GLU A 109 -16.66 8.34 -14.70
CA GLU A 109 -18.02 8.30 -14.13
C GLU A 109 -19.01 7.54 -15.04
N PRO A 110 -19.99 6.82 -14.49
CA PRO A 110 -20.36 6.72 -13.06
C PRO A 110 -19.55 5.66 -12.30
N THR A 111 -18.68 4.90 -12.94
CA THR A 111 -17.93 3.79 -12.35
C THR A 111 -17.02 4.29 -11.22
N ALA A 112 -16.35 5.42 -11.45
CA ALA A 112 -15.38 5.99 -10.52
C ALA A 112 -15.94 6.18 -9.09
N SER A 113 -17.18 6.64 -8.98
CA SER A 113 -17.86 6.90 -7.69
C SER A 113 -18.56 5.69 -7.09
N THR A 114 -18.57 4.53 -7.76
CA THR A 114 -19.21 3.32 -7.23
C THR A 114 -18.46 2.80 -6.02
N MET A 115 -19.15 2.70 -4.87
CA MET A 115 -18.57 2.21 -3.63
C MET A 115 -18.50 0.67 -3.63
N VAL A 116 -17.35 0.12 -3.32
CA VAL A 116 -17.11 -1.33 -3.26
C VAL A 116 -16.44 -1.72 -1.96
N PRO A 117 -16.88 -2.80 -1.31
CA PRO A 117 -16.19 -3.37 -0.17
C PRO A 117 -14.93 -4.12 -0.63
N LEU A 118 -13.83 -3.93 0.08
CA LEU A 118 -12.55 -4.60 -0.16
C LEU A 118 -12.18 -5.47 1.06
N ALA A 119 -12.79 -6.64 1.16
CA ALA A 119 -12.61 -7.57 2.28
C ALA A 119 -12.67 -6.82 3.64
N ASP A 120 -11.66 -7.00 4.48
CA ASP A 120 -11.50 -6.32 5.78
C ASP A 120 -10.79 -4.97 5.72
N LEU A 121 -10.41 -4.52 4.52
CA LEU A 121 -9.76 -3.21 4.34
C LEU A 121 -10.74 -2.02 4.41
N GLY A 122 -12.04 -2.27 4.21
CA GLY A 122 -13.06 -1.22 4.23
C GLY A 122 -13.81 -1.06 2.92
N THR A 123 -14.47 0.10 2.72
CA THR A 123 -15.30 0.39 1.54
C THR A 123 -14.83 1.67 0.87
N TYR A 124 -14.53 1.58 -0.42
CA TYR A 124 -13.92 2.68 -1.18
C TYR A 124 -14.61 2.89 -2.53
N PRO A 125 -14.57 4.11 -3.09
CA PRO A 125 -14.98 4.31 -4.46
C PRO A 125 -13.99 3.62 -5.42
N LEU A 126 -14.50 3.06 -6.51
CA LEU A 126 -13.70 2.26 -7.46
C LEU A 126 -12.47 2.98 -8.01
N HIS A 127 -12.51 4.32 -8.16
CA HIS A 127 -11.32 5.06 -8.60
C HIS A 127 -10.12 4.91 -7.64
N MET A 128 -10.36 4.63 -6.35
CA MET A 128 -9.29 4.41 -5.36
C MET A 128 -8.52 3.10 -5.54
N MET A 129 -9.01 2.19 -6.41
CA MET A 129 -8.26 0.97 -6.73
C MET A 129 -6.88 1.27 -7.34
N ALA A 130 -6.79 2.29 -8.18
CA ALA A 130 -5.50 2.72 -8.73
C ALA A 130 -4.55 3.25 -7.63
N ASN A 131 -5.08 3.90 -6.58
CA ASN A 131 -4.29 4.35 -5.43
C ASN A 131 -3.82 3.15 -4.58
N ALA A 132 -4.71 2.17 -4.36
CA ALA A 132 -4.39 0.94 -3.62
C ALA A 132 -3.23 0.18 -4.29
N PHE A 133 -3.31 -0.02 -5.59
CA PHE A 133 -2.24 -0.70 -6.33
C PHE A 133 -0.98 0.14 -6.52
N ALA A 134 -1.09 1.47 -6.55
CA ALA A 134 0.10 2.34 -6.54
C ALA A 134 0.83 2.24 -5.18
N PHE A 135 0.09 2.14 -4.08
CA PHE A 135 0.65 1.82 -2.76
C PHE A 135 1.32 0.44 -2.76
N ASP A 136 0.59 -0.60 -3.18
CA ASP A 136 1.03 -1.99 -3.22
C ASP A 136 2.35 -2.13 -3.99
N HIS A 137 2.37 -1.71 -5.24
CA HIS A 137 3.56 -1.81 -6.10
C HIS A 137 4.72 -0.94 -5.61
N TYR A 138 4.44 0.25 -5.06
CA TYR A 138 5.49 1.10 -4.48
C TYR A 138 6.12 0.44 -3.24
N CYS A 139 5.29 -0.05 -2.32
CA CYS A 139 5.73 -0.71 -1.09
C CYS A 139 6.56 -1.96 -1.42
N HIS A 140 6.04 -2.82 -2.28
CA HIS A 140 6.74 -4.04 -2.68
C HIS A 140 8.06 -3.76 -3.40
N LEU A 141 8.09 -2.78 -4.30
CA LEU A 141 9.32 -2.45 -5.01
C LEU A 141 10.35 -1.77 -4.09
N TYR A 142 9.97 -0.66 -3.45
CA TYR A 142 10.91 0.25 -2.78
C TYR A 142 11.16 -0.07 -1.31
N VAL A 143 10.33 -0.90 -0.68
CA VAL A 143 10.50 -1.31 0.72
C VAL A 143 10.83 -2.79 0.82
N ASP A 144 10.04 -3.67 0.17
CA ASP A 144 10.22 -5.10 0.36
C ASP A 144 11.37 -5.70 -0.46
N ILE A 145 11.64 -5.16 -1.66
CA ILE A 145 12.65 -5.70 -2.61
C ILE A 145 13.95 -4.92 -2.59
N LEU A 146 13.89 -3.59 -2.69
CA LEU A 146 15.08 -2.75 -2.90
C LEU A 146 15.72 -2.27 -1.60
N ALA A 147 17.05 -2.23 -1.58
CA ALA A 147 17.81 -1.61 -0.49
C ALA A 147 17.48 -0.09 -0.39
N PRO A 148 17.56 0.53 0.81
CA PRO A 148 18.20 -0.02 2.02
C PRO A 148 17.35 -1.01 2.83
N GLU A 149 16.02 -1.04 2.69
CA GLU A 149 15.12 -1.87 3.50
C GLU A 149 15.14 -3.32 3.00
N GLY A 150 14.88 -3.52 1.71
CA GLY A 150 14.84 -4.82 1.06
C GLY A 150 16.22 -5.39 0.72
N PRO A 151 16.25 -6.65 0.24
CA PRO A 151 17.50 -7.40 0.07
C PRO A 151 18.34 -6.99 -1.15
N LEU A 152 17.77 -6.31 -2.17
CA LEU A 152 18.43 -6.12 -3.46
C LEU A 152 19.07 -4.74 -3.61
N VAL A 153 20.35 -4.70 -3.93
CA VAL A 153 21.09 -3.47 -4.26
C VAL A 153 21.08 -3.30 -5.79
N ILE A 154 19.96 -2.82 -6.32
CA ILE A 154 19.76 -2.58 -7.75
C ILE A 154 19.51 -1.09 -7.97
N ALA A 155 20.14 -0.51 -8.99
CA ALA A 155 20.00 0.89 -9.31
C ALA A 155 18.70 1.16 -10.08
N VAL A 156 17.77 1.86 -9.43
CA VAL A 156 16.54 2.40 -10.02
C VAL A 156 16.45 3.90 -9.74
N ASP A 157 15.52 4.58 -10.38
CA ASP A 157 15.24 5.98 -10.02
C ASP A 157 14.63 6.00 -8.61
N SER A 158 15.04 6.95 -7.79
CA SER A 158 14.43 7.14 -6.47
C SER A 158 12.94 7.50 -6.62
N GLY A 159 12.12 7.01 -5.70
CA GLY A 159 10.71 7.35 -5.65
C GLY A 159 10.52 8.87 -5.65
N ASN A 160 9.68 9.36 -6.54
CA ASN A 160 9.33 10.78 -6.67
C ASN A 160 7.89 11.02 -6.20
N ASP A 161 7.48 12.30 -6.17
CA ASP A 161 6.14 12.69 -5.72
C ASP A 161 5.02 12.00 -6.51
N GLU A 162 5.18 11.86 -7.82
CA GLU A 162 4.17 11.23 -8.69
C GLU A 162 3.98 9.74 -8.39
N MET A 163 5.04 9.03 -8.03
CA MET A 163 4.98 7.61 -7.71
C MET A 163 4.37 7.33 -6.33
N ILE A 164 4.76 8.10 -5.30
CA ILE A 164 4.42 7.77 -3.91
C ILE A 164 3.11 8.42 -3.43
N ARG A 165 2.76 9.62 -3.93
CA ARG A 165 1.60 10.38 -3.46
C ARG A 165 0.28 9.59 -3.50
N PRO A 166 -0.08 8.85 -4.58
CA PRO A 166 -1.31 8.06 -4.59
C PRO A 166 -1.33 6.95 -3.52
N GLY A 167 -0.17 6.36 -3.23
CA GLY A 167 -0.01 5.39 -2.14
C GLY A 167 -0.25 6.00 -0.76
N ILE A 168 0.30 7.20 -0.51
CA ILE A 168 0.03 7.94 0.73
C ILE A 168 -1.46 8.28 0.87
N GLU A 169 -2.11 8.73 -0.21
CA GLU A 169 -3.56 8.99 -0.23
C GLU A 169 -4.36 7.73 0.11
N TRP A 170 -3.96 6.56 -0.38
CA TRP A 170 -4.56 5.28 -0.02
C TRP A 170 -4.40 4.98 1.47
N MET A 171 -3.19 5.07 2.01
CA MET A 171 -2.93 4.82 3.43
C MET A 171 -3.74 5.75 4.35
N ILE A 172 -3.82 7.04 4.00
CA ILE A 172 -4.61 8.03 4.74
C ILE A 172 -6.12 7.71 4.68
N ALA A 173 -6.64 7.32 3.52
CA ALA A 173 -8.04 6.92 3.36
C ALA A 173 -8.35 5.58 4.07
N GLY A 174 -7.38 4.69 4.15
CA GLY A 174 -7.48 3.39 4.82
C GLY A 174 -7.46 3.49 6.34
N MET A 175 -6.69 4.40 6.90
CA MET A 175 -6.48 4.55 8.33
C MET A 175 -7.80 4.53 9.18
N PRO A 176 -8.88 5.22 8.80
CA PRO A 176 -10.15 5.16 9.53
C PRO A 176 -10.92 3.83 9.40
N GLN A 177 -10.57 2.98 8.44
CA GLN A 177 -11.36 1.80 8.08
C GLN A 177 -10.66 0.49 8.43
N MET A 178 -9.37 0.35 8.10
CA MET A 178 -8.60 -0.89 8.28
C MET A 178 -8.42 -1.26 9.76
N GLN A 179 -8.35 -0.24 10.65
CA GLN A 179 -8.20 -0.41 12.10
C GLN A 179 -9.21 0.44 12.90
N ALA A 180 -10.44 0.51 12.42
CA ALA A 180 -11.45 1.41 12.94
C ALA A 180 -11.63 1.35 14.46
N GLN A 181 -11.73 0.15 15.03
CA GLN A 181 -11.97 -0.05 16.46
C GLN A 181 -10.75 0.24 17.32
N GLU A 182 -9.58 -0.24 16.90
CA GLU A 182 -8.32 -0.09 17.60
C GLU A 182 -7.90 1.39 17.64
N LEU A 183 -7.97 2.08 16.51
CA LEU A 183 -7.63 3.50 16.46
C LEU A 183 -8.67 4.38 17.17
N ALA A 184 -9.97 4.07 17.08
CA ALA A 184 -10.99 4.80 17.80
C ALA A 184 -10.79 4.71 19.33
N ALA A 185 -10.23 3.61 19.83
CA ALA A 185 -9.96 3.43 21.25
C ALA A 185 -8.80 4.28 21.77
N VAL A 186 -7.78 4.56 20.94
CA VAL A 186 -6.56 5.26 21.35
C VAL A 186 -6.50 6.72 20.89
N VAL A 187 -7.14 7.07 19.79
CA VAL A 187 -7.22 8.45 19.29
C VAL A 187 -8.26 9.23 20.09
N THR A 188 -7.83 9.77 21.22
CA THR A 188 -8.71 10.51 22.16
C THR A 188 -8.63 12.03 22.00
N ARG A 189 -7.62 12.52 21.27
CA ARG A 189 -7.34 13.94 20.99
C ARG A 189 -6.76 14.07 19.58
N PRO A 190 -6.80 15.25 18.96
CA PRO A 190 -6.16 15.45 17.66
C PRO A 190 -4.66 15.15 17.71
N LEU A 191 -4.17 14.37 16.73
CA LEU A 191 -2.76 14.09 16.45
C LEU A 191 -2.45 14.59 15.03
N GLU A 192 -1.37 15.34 14.85
CA GLU A 192 -0.91 15.74 13.53
C GLU A 192 0.14 14.77 13.02
N ILE A 193 0.00 14.36 11.77
CA ILE A 193 1.02 13.60 11.04
C ILE A 193 1.54 14.52 9.92
N GLU A 194 2.82 14.87 10.00
CA GLU A 194 3.54 15.67 9.01
C GLU A 194 4.51 14.77 8.25
N LEU A 195 4.20 14.49 6.98
CA LEU A 195 5.06 13.73 6.10
C LEU A 195 5.87 14.68 5.21
N THR A 196 7.17 14.50 5.19
CA THR A 196 8.12 15.32 4.41
C THR A 196 8.60 14.58 3.16
N GLY A 197 9.27 15.30 2.25
CA GLY A 197 9.79 14.75 1.00
C GLY A 197 8.70 14.48 -0.06
N PRO A 198 9.03 13.70 -1.11
CA PRO A 198 8.06 13.29 -2.13
C PRO A 198 6.84 12.59 -1.51
N GLY A 199 5.64 12.92 -1.98
CA GLY A 199 4.38 12.42 -1.39
C GLY A 199 3.98 13.08 -0.08
N GLY A 200 4.78 14.02 0.42
CA GLY A 200 4.57 14.68 1.70
C GLY A 200 3.30 15.52 1.78
N GLY A 201 2.87 15.75 3.02
CA GLY A 201 1.69 16.54 3.37
C GLY A 201 1.47 16.51 4.87
N THR A 202 0.39 17.16 5.31
CA THR A 202 0.04 17.21 6.75
C THR A 202 -1.42 16.84 6.91
N TRP A 203 -1.68 15.91 7.81
CA TRP A 203 -3.02 15.43 8.14
C TRP A 203 -3.26 15.49 9.64
N THR A 204 -4.52 15.65 10.01
CA THR A 204 -4.92 15.65 11.43
C THR A 204 -5.78 14.42 11.71
N VAL A 205 -5.25 13.46 12.45
CA VAL A 205 -6.02 12.32 12.96
C VAL A 205 -6.90 12.83 14.10
N GLN A 206 -8.22 12.75 13.91
CA GLN A 206 -9.21 13.25 14.86
C GLN A 206 -9.91 12.09 15.57
N PRO A 207 -10.31 12.29 16.86
CA PRO A 207 -11.10 11.32 17.59
C PRO A 207 -12.34 10.87 16.83
N ALA A 208 -12.80 9.66 17.12
CA ALA A 208 -14.00 9.08 16.53
C ALA A 208 -15.23 9.98 16.72
N GLY A 209 -15.98 10.15 15.64
CA GLY A 209 -17.25 10.84 15.61
C GLY A 209 -18.41 10.00 16.16
N HIS A 210 -19.63 10.43 15.87
CA HIS A 210 -20.85 9.70 16.27
C HIS A 210 -21.00 8.33 15.56
N ASP A 211 -20.34 8.15 14.43
CA ASP A 211 -20.27 6.90 13.65
C ASP A 211 -19.26 5.90 14.20
N GLY A 212 -18.49 6.31 15.21
CA GLY A 212 -17.44 5.49 15.83
C GLY A 212 -16.14 5.44 15.04
N LEU A 213 -16.02 6.20 13.94
CA LEU A 213 -14.82 6.23 13.11
C LEU A 213 -13.99 7.49 13.37
N ILE A 214 -12.65 7.33 13.39
CA ILE A 214 -11.74 8.46 13.32
C ILE A 214 -11.86 9.15 11.96
N THR A 215 -11.40 10.38 11.85
CA THR A 215 -11.27 11.08 10.57
C THR A 215 -9.86 11.60 10.40
N VAL A 216 -9.38 11.66 9.15
CA VAL A 216 -8.00 12.08 8.84
C VAL A 216 -8.01 13.14 7.72
N PRO A 217 -8.61 14.33 7.98
CA PRO A 217 -8.58 15.41 6.99
C PRO A 217 -7.17 15.97 6.80
N PRO A 218 -6.89 16.63 5.66
CA PRO A 218 -5.74 17.50 5.53
C PRO A 218 -5.71 18.50 6.70
N ARG A 219 -4.54 18.99 7.09
CA ARG A 219 -4.30 19.84 8.29
C ARG A 219 -5.50 20.71 8.69
N ALA A 220 -6.08 20.41 9.84
CA ALA A 220 -7.33 21.05 10.29
C ALA A 220 -7.12 22.18 11.30
N ASN A 221 -5.91 22.59 11.61
CA ASN A 221 -5.57 23.71 12.54
C ASN A 221 -6.30 23.63 13.90
N LEU A 222 -6.49 22.43 14.45
CA LEU A 222 -7.32 22.15 15.63
C LEU A 222 -6.53 22.12 16.95
N GLY A 223 -5.26 22.52 16.97
CA GLY A 223 -4.42 22.41 18.15
C GLY A 223 -4.14 20.93 18.50
N ALA A 224 -3.33 20.26 17.68
CA ALA A 224 -2.92 18.89 17.93
C ALA A 224 -2.21 18.74 19.29
N SER A 225 -2.44 17.63 19.97
CA SER A 225 -1.77 17.29 21.24
C SER A 225 -0.32 16.88 21.02
N ALA A 226 -0.02 16.35 19.85
CA ALA A 226 1.31 16.06 19.39
C ALA A 226 1.36 16.13 17.85
N THR A 227 2.56 16.36 17.32
CA THR A 227 2.90 16.28 15.90
C THR A 227 3.94 15.18 15.70
N VAL A 228 3.66 14.26 14.81
CA VAL A 228 4.58 13.20 14.37
C VAL A 228 5.12 13.60 13.01
N THR A 229 6.43 13.72 12.89
CA THR A 229 7.11 14.06 11.63
C THR A 229 7.93 12.87 11.15
N SER A 230 7.76 12.49 9.88
CA SER A 230 8.51 11.45 9.18
C SER A 230 8.65 11.81 7.70
N THR A 231 9.40 11.03 6.92
CA THR A 231 9.27 11.11 5.46
C THR A 231 8.06 10.31 4.99
N ALA A 232 7.51 10.65 3.81
CA ALA A 232 6.42 9.85 3.24
C ALA A 232 6.87 8.42 2.88
N HIS A 233 8.12 8.24 2.47
CA HIS A 233 8.70 6.93 2.22
C HIS A 233 8.77 6.08 3.50
N ASP A 234 9.33 6.65 4.58
CA ASP A 234 9.37 5.94 5.87
C ASP A 234 7.96 5.60 6.37
N PHE A 235 6.97 6.48 6.12
CA PHE A 235 5.57 6.21 6.48
C PHE A 235 5.02 4.96 5.79
N VAL A 236 5.36 4.73 4.52
CA VAL A 236 5.00 3.47 3.85
C VAL A 236 5.58 2.28 4.61
N SER A 237 6.83 2.36 5.07
CA SER A 237 7.48 1.27 5.78
C SER A 237 6.94 1.07 7.22
N TRP A 238 6.95 2.12 8.05
CA TRP A 238 6.52 1.94 9.44
C TRP A 238 4.99 1.88 9.60
N GLY A 239 4.24 2.53 8.74
CA GLY A 239 2.77 2.48 8.73
C GLY A 239 2.22 1.09 8.44
N THR A 240 3.00 0.25 7.77
CA THR A 240 2.70 -1.16 7.45
C THR A 240 3.47 -2.16 8.33
N LYS A 241 4.05 -1.70 9.44
CA LYS A 241 4.85 -2.52 10.37
C LYS A 241 6.10 -3.18 9.78
N ARG A 242 6.56 -2.76 8.61
CA ARG A 242 7.82 -3.24 8.01
C ARG A 242 9.06 -2.68 8.71
N SER A 243 8.93 -1.53 9.37
CA SER A 243 9.97 -0.97 10.22
C SER A 243 9.40 -0.42 11.53
N ASP A 244 10.27 -0.20 12.52
CA ASP A 244 9.87 0.49 13.75
C ASP A 244 9.84 2.01 13.50
N TRP A 245 8.68 2.64 13.71
CA TRP A 245 8.49 4.08 13.57
C TRP A 245 9.48 4.90 14.43
N ARG A 246 9.97 4.33 15.53
CA ARG A 246 10.92 4.99 16.44
C ARG A 246 12.25 5.32 15.78
N SER A 247 12.59 4.62 14.71
CA SER A 247 13.85 4.84 13.98
C SER A 247 13.80 6.04 13.03
N THR A 248 12.59 6.45 12.59
CA THR A 248 12.42 7.43 11.51
C THR A 248 11.47 8.58 11.86
N CYS A 249 10.69 8.46 12.95
CA CYS A 249 9.78 9.51 13.39
C CYS A 249 10.40 10.41 14.47
N THR A 250 10.03 11.69 14.43
CA THR A 250 10.20 12.61 15.55
C THR A 250 8.82 13.04 16.06
N ILE A 251 8.72 13.25 17.38
CA ILE A 251 7.48 13.66 18.03
C ILE A 251 7.69 15.00 18.71
N ASP A 252 6.81 15.97 18.47
CA ASP A 252 6.71 17.21 19.22
C ASP A 252 5.37 17.24 19.98
N GLY A 253 5.37 17.60 21.27
CA GLY A 253 4.20 17.64 22.13
C GLY A 253 4.06 16.43 23.07
N ASP A 254 2.87 15.84 23.17
CA ASP A 254 2.58 14.71 24.09
C ASP A 254 3.10 13.40 23.51
N GLU A 255 4.38 13.10 23.78
CA GLU A 255 5.08 11.90 23.30
C GLU A 255 4.40 10.60 23.75
N ALA A 256 3.93 10.51 25.00
CA ALA A 256 3.30 9.30 25.51
C ALA A 256 1.99 8.98 24.76
N TYR A 257 1.21 10.02 24.46
CA TYR A 257 0.00 9.90 23.66
C TYR A 257 0.31 9.47 22.21
N ALA A 258 1.23 10.18 21.57
CA ALA A 258 1.62 9.86 20.18
C ALA A 258 2.16 8.43 20.07
N THR A 259 3.02 7.99 21.01
CA THR A 259 3.53 6.62 21.10
C THR A 259 2.39 5.59 21.13
N THR A 260 1.36 5.82 21.94
CA THR A 260 0.21 4.90 22.03
C THR A 260 -0.51 4.77 20.68
N VAL A 261 -0.70 5.87 19.96
CA VAL A 261 -1.35 5.86 18.63
C VAL A 261 -0.46 5.16 17.61
N LEU A 262 0.84 5.48 17.56
CA LEU A 262 1.78 4.91 16.59
C LEU A 262 2.01 3.41 16.81
N ASP A 263 2.05 2.95 18.07
CA ASP A 263 2.17 1.52 18.39
C ASP A 263 0.95 0.71 17.92
N THR A 264 -0.23 1.36 17.90
CA THR A 264 -1.48 0.75 17.44
C THR A 264 -1.58 0.73 15.91
N LEU A 265 -1.05 1.74 15.22
CA LEU A 265 -1.22 1.94 13.80
C LEU A 265 -0.59 0.80 12.97
N ASN A 266 -1.39 0.18 12.11
CA ASN A 266 -1.01 -0.81 11.11
C ASN A 266 -1.93 -0.65 9.89
N ILE A 267 -1.41 -0.16 8.78
CA ILE A 267 -2.15 0.09 7.54
C ILE A 267 -1.62 -0.88 6.50
N ILE A 268 -2.47 -1.74 5.99
CA ILE A 268 -2.10 -2.75 4.99
C ILE A 268 -2.16 -2.17 3.58
#